data_c49da8f1dc6edb2b2fd346bad5ff44ac
#
_entry.id   c49da8f1dc6edb2b2fd346bad5ff44ac
#
_cell.length_a   1.000
_cell.length_b   1.000
_cell.length_c   1.000
_cell.angle_alpha   90.00
_cell.angle_beta   90.00
_cell.angle_gamma   90.00
#
_symmetry.space_group_name_H-M   'P 1'
#
loop_
_entity.id
_entity.type
_entity.pdbx_description
1 polymer ?
#
loop_
_entity_poly.entity_id
_entity_poly.type
_entity_poly.pdbx_seq_one_letter_code
_entity_poly.pdbx_strand_id
1 'polypeptide(L)'
;MAASSPGPAAATSASSAGSAGSASSAGAAVPANCASSTRGCADAGGAVLRLLPAVDVANGLAVTHRTSAGGDAGAGISALDACLRWVEAGADWIHLVDLDAAFGRGSNTALLAQVIADLARLHPSVSVQWSGGVSSADDVERALAAGAKRVNLGAGALKDLAATTTLVGRFGRHLNVCLDVSAASAAPSADLAAYVVHPRGQGGPVGPLEPILAALNEAGTGAYVVTDRVRDGALSGPNLPLLGALSGATSAQVIASGGVSCAGDIAALQDLAASHPNLCGVILGKALYTGQIDLKALLRP
;
A
#
# COMPACT_ATOMS: atom_id res chain seq x y z
N MET A 1 -60.43 28.96 34.11
CA MET A 1 -60.13 28.82 35.53
C MET A 1 -58.71 28.42 35.66
N ALA A 2 -57.81 29.34 35.85
CA ALA A 2 -57.27 29.84 37.11
C ALA A 2 -56.45 28.73 37.80
N ALA A 3 -55.26 28.89 37.89
CA ALA A 3 -54.20 29.53 38.69
C ALA A 3 -53.36 28.41 39.32
N SER A 4 -52.13 28.42 39.68
CA SER A 4 -51.19 29.48 40.05
C SER A 4 -49.79 28.82 40.22
N SER A 5 -48.76 29.59 39.95
CA SER A 5 -47.40 29.37 40.46
C SER A 5 -47.33 29.67 41.97
N PRO A 6 -46.26 29.24 42.66
CA PRO A 6 -45.09 30.12 42.78
C PRO A 6 -43.72 29.42 42.88
N GLY A 7 -42.65 30.12 42.49
CA GLY A 7 -41.28 29.93 42.97
C GLY A 7 -41.05 30.66 44.28
N PRO A 8 -39.84 31.03 44.76
CA PRO A 8 -38.45 30.55 44.42
C PRO A 8 -37.65 30.23 45.72
N ALA A 9 -36.42 29.70 45.61
CA ALA A 9 -35.43 29.96 46.67
C ALA A 9 -34.00 29.85 46.09
N ALA A 10 -33.27 30.91 46.39
CA ALA A 10 -31.86 31.11 46.07
C ALA A 10 -30.93 30.57 47.19
N ALA A 11 -29.72 30.40 46.86
CA ALA A 11 -28.46 30.56 47.61
C ALA A 11 -27.58 29.29 47.47
N THR A 12 -26.29 29.29 47.32
CA THR A 12 -25.20 30.23 47.48
C THR A 12 -23.94 29.62 46.92
N SER A 13 -23.07 30.46 46.43
CA SER A 13 -21.68 30.33 46.04
C SER A 13 -20.78 29.33 46.78
N ALA A 14 -19.92 28.60 46.02
CA ALA A 14 -18.53 28.39 46.44
C ALA A 14 -17.66 28.17 45.20
N SER A 15 -16.74 29.07 44.99
CA SER A 15 -15.65 29.02 44.04
C SER A 15 -14.59 28.03 44.51
N SER A 16 -14.11 27.16 43.62
CA SER A 16 -12.76 26.66 43.75
C SER A 16 -12.15 26.54 42.34
N ALA A 17 -11.15 27.37 42.12
CA ALA A 17 -10.29 27.30 40.96
C ALA A 17 -9.51 25.99 40.95
N GLY A 18 -9.67 25.19 39.89
CA GLY A 18 -8.88 24.03 39.63
C GLY A 18 -8.19 24.17 38.26
N SER A 19 -6.89 24.31 38.29
CA SER A 19 -5.98 24.50 37.17
C SER A 19 -6.22 23.51 36.04
N ALA A 20 -6.41 24.02 34.82
CA ALA A 20 -6.38 23.27 33.60
C ALA A 20 -4.93 22.77 33.34
N GLY A 21 -4.69 21.51 33.62
CA GLY A 21 -3.50 20.80 33.14
C GLY A 21 -3.65 20.53 31.64
N SER A 22 -2.85 21.21 30.84
CA SER A 22 -2.67 20.90 29.44
C SER A 22 -2.08 19.50 29.31
N ALA A 23 -2.86 18.52 28.91
CA ALA A 23 -2.37 17.22 28.48
C ALA A 23 -1.65 17.41 27.13
N SER A 24 -0.34 17.52 27.18
CA SER A 24 0.56 17.36 26.04
C SER A 24 0.34 15.94 25.50
N SER A 25 -0.19 15.84 24.28
CA SER A 25 -0.18 14.59 23.53
C SER A 25 1.27 14.26 23.21
N ALA A 26 1.90 13.42 24.02
CA ALA A 26 3.18 12.79 23.70
C ALA A 26 2.93 11.89 22.47
N GLY A 27 3.39 12.34 21.33
CA GLY A 27 3.47 11.51 20.13
C GLY A 27 4.28 10.26 20.48
N ALA A 28 3.69 9.09 20.27
CA ALA A 28 4.38 7.82 20.46
C ALA A 28 5.63 7.82 19.56
N ALA A 29 6.80 7.77 20.19
CA ALA A 29 8.07 7.65 19.49
C ALA A 29 8.08 6.31 18.75
N VAL A 30 8.36 6.35 17.45
CA VAL A 30 8.65 5.14 16.67
C VAL A 30 9.77 4.37 17.39
N PRO A 31 9.58 3.09 17.73
CA PRO A 31 10.58 2.37 18.50
C PRO A 31 11.92 2.34 17.78
N ALA A 32 12.99 2.67 18.50
CA ALA A 32 14.36 2.80 18.01
C ALA A 32 15.00 1.48 17.49
N ASN A 33 14.25 0.40 17.40
CA ASN A 33 14.75 -0.92 17.04
C ASN A 33 14.73 -1.21 15.52
N CYS A 34 14.63 -0.17 14.67
CA CYS A 34 14.57 -0.28 13.21
C CYS A 34 15.92 0.02 12.52
N ALA A 35 17.04 -0.06 13.26
CA ALA A 35 18.37 0.34 12.75
C ALA A 35 19.18 -0.76 12.07
N SER A 36 18.68 -1.99 11.91
CA SER A 36 19.45 -3.07 11.28
C SER A 36 18.67 -3.78 10.17
N SER A 37 19.13 -3.60 8.98
CA SER A 37 18.82 -4.15 7.66
C SER A 37 18.00 -3.25 6.75
N THR A 38 18.49 -2.04 6.52
CA THR A 38 18.13 -1.26 5.32
C THR A 38 18.98 -1.75 4.15
N ARG A 39 18.75 -2.96 3.65
CA ARG A 39 19.09 -3.22 2.24
C ARG A 39 17.97 -2.59 1.43
N GLY A 40 18.15 -1.32 1.11
CA GLY A 40 17.43 -0.70 -0.01
C GLY A 40 17.75 -1.48 -1.29
N CYS A 41 16.97 -1.31 -2.34
CA CYS A 41 17.26 -1.90 -3.65
C CYS A 41 18.66 -1.53 -4.19
N ALA A 42 19.40 -0.63 -3.54
CA ALA A 42 20.73 -0.14 -3.93
C ALA A 42 21.91 -0.96 -3.39
N ASP A 43 21.72 -1.97 -2.53
CA ASP A 43 22.83 -2.62 -1.81
C ASP A 43 23.39 -3.89 -2.46
N ALA A 44 22.92 -4.26 -3.66
CA ALA A 44 23.54 -5.31 -4.44
C ALA A 44 23.97 -4.71 -5.79
N GLY A 45 25.23 -4.79 -6.14
CA GLY A 45 25.83 -4.23 -7.35
C GLY A 45 25.24 -4.74 -8.66
N GLY A 46 24.04 -4.38 -8.95
CA GLY A 46 23.15 -4.63 -10.06
C GLY A 46 21.73 -4.42 -9.55
N ALA A 47 20.89 -3.64 -10.25
CA ALA A 47 19.51 -3.37 -9.87
C ALA A 47 18.69 -4.68 -9.85
N VAL A 48 18.64 -5.36 -8.71
CA VAL A 48 17.83 -6.57 -8.53
C VAL A 48 16.40 -6.15 -8.31
N LEU A 49 15.54 -6.41 -9.29
CA LEU A 49 14.10 -6.21 -9.18
C LEU A 49 13.52 -7.16 -8.13
N ARG A 50 12.99 -6.61 -7.03
CA ARG A 50 12.38 -7.41 -5.96
C ARG A 50 11.01 -7.93 -6.37
N LEU A 51 10.77 -9.22 -6.13
CA LEU A 51 9.47 -9.83 -6.36
C LEU A 51 8.65 -9.82 -5.09
N LEU A 52 7.47 -9.18 -5.11
CA LEU A 52 6.56 -9.06 -3.98
C LEU A 52 5.29 -9.89 -4.25
N PRO A 53 5.20 -11.15 -3.80
CA PRO A 53 3.96 -11.91 -3.89
C PRO A 53 2.84 -11.21 -3.12
N ALA A 54 1.69 -11.07 -3.77
CA ALA A 54 0.51 -10.50 -3.14
C ALA A 54 -0.30 -11.57 -2.42
N VAL A 55 -0.74 -11.26 -1.21
CA VAL A 55 -1.74 -12.02 -0.45
C VAL A 55 -2.90 -11.09 -0.19
N ASP A 56 -3.94 -11.26 -0.98
CA ASP A 56 -5.19 -10.51 -0.89
C ASP A 56 -6.10 -11.19 0.13
N VAL A 57 -6.61 -10.45 1.12
CA VAL A 57 -7.48 -10.96 2.18
C VAL A 57 -8.87 -10.37 2.04
N ALA A 58 -9.88 -11.22 1.97
CA ALA A 58 -11.28 -10.85 1.99
C ALA A 58 -12.07 -11.83 2.87
N ASN A 59 -13.02 -11.33 3.66
CA ASN A 59 -13.84 -12.11 4.57
C ASN A 59 -13.02 -13.02 5.50
N GLY A 60 -11.85 -12.55 5.96
CA GLY A 60 -10.97 -13.28 6.87
C GLY A 60 -10.11 -14.37 6.22
N LEU A 61 -10.13 -14.53 4.90
CA LEU A 61 -9.40 -15.57 4.17
C LEU A 61 -8.56 -14.94 3.04
N ALA A 62 -7.46 -15.60 2.69
CA ALA A 62 -6.72 -15.23 1.48
C ALA A 62 -7.50 -15.69 0.25
N VAL A 63 -7.63 -14.80 -0.73
CA VAL A 63 -8.32 -15.08 -1.99
C VAL A 63 -7.32 -15.41 -3.09
N THR A 64 -7.54 -16.49 -3.80
CA THR A 64 -6.61 -17.00 -4.82
C THR A 64 -6.87 -16.40 -6.20
N HIS A 65 -8.04 -15.80 -6.43
CA HIS A 65 -8.41 -15.17 -7.69
C HIS A 65 -9.29 -13.95 -7.45
N ARG A 66 -8.90 -12.81 -8.03
CA ARG A 66 -9.80 -11.67 -8.17
C ARG A 66 -10.53 -11.75 -9.50
N THR A 67 -11.86 -11.76 -9.45
CA THR A 67 -12.64 -11.46 -10.65
C THR A 67 -12.74 -9.95 -10.81
N SER A 68 -12.77 -9.46 -12.05
CA SER A 68 -12.95 -8.04 -12.37
C SER A 68 -14.26 -7.45 -11.80
N ALA A 69 -15.21 -8.30 -11.38
CA ALA A 69 -16.47 -7.94 -10.72
C ALA A 69 -16.38 -7.91 -9.18
N GLY A 70 -15.20 -8.13 -8.58
CA GLY A 70 -15.04 -8.13 -7.12
C GLY A 70 -15.58 -9.38 -6.41
N GLY A 71 -15.85 -10.46 -7.16
CA GLY A 71 -16.25 -11.76 -6.60
C GLY A 71 -15.05 -12.62 -6.26
N ASP A 72 -15.11 -13.28 -5.11
CA ASP A 72 -14.10 -14.24 -4.67
C ASP A 72 -14.35 -15.58 -5.37
N ALA A 73 -13.36 -16.10 -6.08
CA ALA A 73 -13.41 -17.42 -6.67
C ALA A 73 -12.29 -18.28 -6.04
N GLY A 74 -12.67 -19.25 -5.24
CA GLY A 74 -11.77 -20.26 -4.68
C GLY A 74 -12.03 -20.54 -3.19
N ALA A 75 -11.76 -21.77 -2.74
CA ALA A 75 -11.71 -22.09 -1.33
C ALA A 75 -10.58 -21.27 -0.70
N GLY A 76 -10.93 -20.30 0.15
CA GLY A 76 -9.96 -19.47 0.85
C GLY A 76 -9.09 -20.33 1.76
N ILE A 77 -7.78 -20.07 1.73
CA ILE A 77 -6.84 -20.58 2.72
C ILE A 77 -6.60 -19.50 3.77
N SER A 78 -6.02 -19.84 4.92
CA SER A 78 -5.68 -18.82 5.90
C SER A 78 -4.68 -17.81 5.29
N ALA A 79 -4.78 -16.56 5.71
CA ALA A 79 -3.85 -15.53 5.22
C ALA A 79 -2.40 -15.86 5.59
N LEU A 80 -2.17 -16.47 6.76
CA LEU A 80 -0.84 -16.91 7.18
C LEU A 80 -0.30 -18.02 6.28
N ASP A 81 -1.09 -19.06 5.99
CA ASP A 81 -0.66 -20.15 5.10
C ASP A 81 -0.34 -19.65 3.69
N ALA A 82 -1.13 -18.70 3.19
CA ALA A 82 -0.84 -18.05 1.91
C ALA A 82 0.50 -17.32 1.92
N CYS A 83 0.81 -16.60 3.00
CA CYS A 83 2.11 -15.94 3.17
C CYS A 83 3.25 -16.97 3.27
N LEU A 84 3.10 -18.00 4.11
CA LEU A 84 4.10 -19.04 4.32
C LEU A 84 4.43 -19.77 3.02
N ARG A 85 3.45 -20.06 2.18
CA ARG A 85 3.65 -20.64 0.85
C ARG A 85 4.67 -19.83 0.01
N TRP A 86 4.57 -18.52 0.03
CA TRP A 86 5.49 -17.67 -0.74
C TRP A 86 6.84 -17.53 -0.07
N VAL A 87 6.89 -17.49 1.25
CA VAL A 87 8.13 -17.51 2.03
C VAL A 87 8.92 -18.80 1.77
N GLU A 88 8.26 -19.95 1.77
CA GLU A 88 8.84 -21.26 1.42
C GLU A 88 9.35 -21.33 -0.03
N ALA A 89 8.72 -20.56 -0.94
CA ALA A 89 9.20 -20.38 -2.29
C ALA A 89 10.44 -19.48 -2.40
N GLY A 90 10.82 -18.79 -1.30
CA GLY A 90 12.02 -17.94 -1.21
C GLY A 90 11.73 -16.44 -1.19
N ALA A 91 10.47 -16.01 -1.06
CA ALA A 91 10.14 -14.59 -0.97
C ALA A 91 10.69 -13.96 0.32
N ASP A 92 11.38 -12.82 0.21
CA ASP A 92 11.85 -11.99 1.31
C ASP A 92 10.90 -10.82 1.63
N TRP A 93 9.90 -10.60 0.77
CA TRP A 93 8.82 -9.63 0.94
C TRP A 93 7.46 -10.23 0.61
N ILE A 94 6.46 -9.82 1.37
CA ILE A 94 5.04 -10.12 1.12
C ILE A 94 4.27 -8.81 0.97
N HIS A 95 3.45 -8.71 -0.07
CA HIS A 95 2.47 -7.65 -0.24
C HIS A 95 1.13 -8.13 0.31
N LEU A 96 0.78 -7.73 1.53
CA LEU A 96 -0.42 -8.16 2.25
C LEU A 96 -1.53 -7.11 2.14
N VAL A 97 -2.70 -7.50 1.64
CA VAL A 97 -3.77 -6.57 1.27
C VAL A 97 -5.07 -6.87 2.00
N ASP A 98 -5.63 -5.89 2.69
CA ASP A 98 -7.01 -5.91 3.17
C ASP A 98 -7.96 -5.45 2.05
N LEU A 99 -8.55 -6.39 1.32
CA LEU A 99 -9.49 -6.06 0.24
C LEU A 99 -10.80 -5.49 0.76
N ASP A 100 -11.29 -5.95 1.91
CA ASP A 100 -12.54 -5.46 2.45
C ASP A 100 -12.42 -3.98 2.83
N ALA A 101 -11.30 -3.61 3.47
CA ALA A 101 -11.02 -2.21 3.76
C ALA A 101 -10.76 -1.39 2.49
N ALA A 102 -10.04 -1.95 1.51
CA ALA A 102 -9.77 -1.26 0.23
C ALA A 102 -11.04 -0.93 -0.56
N PHE A 103 -12.09 -1.76 -0.43
CA PHE A 103 -13.37 -1.57 -1.11
C PHE A 103 -14.50 -1.05 -0.19
N GLY A 104 -14.19 -0.72 1.08
CA GLY A 104 -15.16 -0.19 2.03
C GLY A 104 -16.25 -1.20 2.43
N ARG A 105 -15.93 -2.51 2.43
CA ARG A 105 -16.87 -3.61 2.74
C ARG A 105 -16.68 -4.19 4.13
N GLY A 106 -15.71 -3.70 4.88
CA GLY A 106 -15.33 -4.20 6.20
C GLY A 106 -13.86 -3.97 6.48
N SER A 107 -13.28 -4.74 7.40
CA SER A 107 -11.85 -4.67 7.72
C SER A 107 -11.32 -5.99 8.25
N ASN A 108 -10.14 -6.37 7.79
CA ASN A 108 -9.35 -7.49 8.29
C ASN A 108 -8.12 -7.01 9.10
N THR A 109 -8.12 -5.76 9.56
CA THR A 109 -6.97 -5.11 10.22
C THR A 109 -6.38 -5.96 11.35
N ALA A 110 -7.22 -6.53 12.23
CA ALA A 110 -6.75 -7.37 13.33
C ALA A 110 -6.09 -8.67 12.82
N LEU A 111 -6.65 -9.27 11.78
CA LEU A 111 -6.08 -10.46 11.15
C LEU A 111 -4.73 -10.16 10.49
N LEU A 112 -4.64 -9.06 9.74
CA LEU A 112 -3.38 -8.67 9.10
C LEU A 112 -2.29 -8.40 10.14
N ALA A 113 -2.62 -7.73 11.25
CA ALA A 113 -1.69 -7.50 12.35
C ALA A 113 -1.19 -8.83 12.96
N GLN A 114 -2.09 -9.79 13.16
CA GLN A 114 -1.73 -11.12 13.66
C GLN A 114 -0.82 -11.87 12.68
N VAL A 115 -1.14 -11.86 11.38
CA VAL A 115 -0.31 -12.50 10.33
C VAL A 115 1.09 -11.91 10.30
N ILE A 116 1.24 -10.58 10.42
CA ILE A 116 2.54 -9.91 10.45
C ILE A 116 3.34 -10.33 11.68
N ALA A 117 2.71 -10.36 12.86
CA ALA A 117 3.35 -10.79 14.09
C ALA A 117 3.83 -12.25 14.01
N ASP A 118 3.01 -13.14 13.44
CA ASP A 118 3.36 -14.55 13.25
C ASP A 118 4.50 -14.72 12.24
N LEU A 119 4.48 -14.00 11.13
CA LEU A 119 5.58 -13.98 10.15
C LEU A 119 6.88 -13.47 10.78
N ALA A 120 6.85 -12.38 11.55
CA ALA A 120 8.03 -11.85 12.22
C ALA A 120 8.64 -12.85 13.21
N ARG A 121 7.81 -13.66 13.87
CA ARG A 121 8.24 -14.72 14.78
C ARG A 121 8.81 -15.95 14.05
N LEU A 122 8.17 -16.38 12.97
CA LEU A 122 8.55 -17.60 12.25
C LEU A 122 9.68 -17.34 11.23
N HIS A 123 9.66 -16.18 10.58
CA HIS A 123 10.58 -15.80 9.50
C HIS A 123 11.01 -14.33 9.67
N PRO A 124 11.88 -14.02 10.64
CA PRO A 124 12.25 -12.63 11.00
C PRO A 124 12.96 -11.85 9.88
N SER A 125 13.46 -12.54 8.85
CA SER A 125 14.06 -11.92 7.66
C SER A 125 13.02 -11.45 6.64
N VAL A 126 11.77 -11.91 6.73
CA VAL A 126 10.71 -11.55 5.80
C VAL A 126 10.12 -10.19 6.18
N SER A 127 9.96 -9.35 5.20
CA SER A 127 9.35 -8.03 5.35
C SER A 127 7.93 -8.02 4.78
N VAL A 128 7.03 -7.27 5.42
CA VAL A 128 5.66 -7.14 4.96
C VAL A 128 5.37 -5.69 4.57
N GLN A 129 4.76 -5.54 3.39
CA GLN A 129 4.16 -4.31 2.91
C GLN A 129 2.65 -4.41 3.09
N TRP A 130 2.08 -3.58 3.99
CA TRP A 130 0.64 -3.54 4.25
C TRP A 130 -0.07 -2.68 3.22
N SER A 131 -1.18 -3.15 2.68
CA SER A 131 -2.03 -2.41 1.75
C SER A 131 -3.52 -2.62 2.06
N GLY A 132 -4.34 -1.68 1.60
CA GLY A 132 -5.80 -1.70 1.78
C GLY A 132 -6.29 -0.97 3.02
N GLY A 133 -7.25 -0.06 2.82
CA GLY A 133 -7.89 0.70 3.90
C GLY A 133 -7.04 1.76 4.59
N VAL A 134 -5.83 2.04 4.09
CA VAL A 134 -4.94 3.05 4.67
C VAL A 134 -5.21 4.41 4.02
N SER A 135 -5.64 5.38 4.81
CA SER A 135 -5.99 6.72 4.36
C SER A 135 -5.63 7.84 5.34
N SER A 136 -5.22 7.51 6.55
CA SER A 136 -4.93 8.45 7.63
C SER A 136 -3.61 8.14 8.34
N ALA A 137 -3.13 9.08 9.17
CA ALA A 137 -1.95 8.87 10.03
C ALA A 137 -2.14 7.69 10.98
N ASP A 138 -3.32 7.56 11.58
CA ASP A 138 -3.64 6.50 12.53
C ASP A 138 -3.60 5.11 11.87
N ASP A 139 -4.02 5.02 10.60
CA ASP A 139 -3.94 3.77 9.84
C ASP A 139 -2.48 3.39 9.60
N VAL A 140 -1.64 4.37 9.21
CA VAL A 140 -0.20 4.14 9.00
C VAL A 140 0.47 3.71 10.29
N GLU A 141 0.23 4.43 11.39
CA GLU A 141 0.80 4.10 12.71
C GLU A 141 0.39 2.71 13.18
N ARG A 142 -0.87 2.35 13.01
CA ARG A 142 -1.40 1.03 13.36
C ARG A 142 -0.69 -0.08 12.57
N ALA A 143 -0.54 0.10 11.27
CA ALA A 143 0.14 -0.88 10.43
C ALA A 143 1.63 -1.02 10.78
N LEU A 144 2.32 0.10 11.04
CA LEU A 144 3.73 0.09 11.47
C LEU A 144 3.89 -0.53 12.87
N ALA A 145 2.98 -0.22 13.80
CA ALA A 145 2.98 -0.81 15.14
C ALA A 145 2.74 -2.33 15.11
N ALA A 146 1.98 -2.84 14.13
CA ALA A 146 1.82 -4.26 13.88
C ALA A 146 3.08 -4.94 13.32
N GLY A 147 4.09 -4.16 12.90
CA GLY A 147 5.35 -4.67 12.38
C GLY A 147 5.48 -4.60 10.86
N ALA A 148 4.54 -3.97 10.15
CA ALA A 148 4.69 -3.73 8.72
C ALA A 148 5.96 -2.89 8.46
N LYS A 149 6.75 -3.31 7.48
CA LYS A 149 7.97 -2.58 7.09
C LYS A 149 7.65 -1.36 6.24
N ARG A 150 6.62 -1.47 5.42
CA ARG A 150 6.07 -0.41 4.57
C ARG A 150 4.55 -0.44 4.60
N VAL A 151 3.95 0.70 4.40
CA VAL A 151 2.50 0.89 4.36
C VAL A 151 2.13 1.58 3.06
N ASN A 152 1.15 1.06 2.36
CA ASN A 152 0.66 1.62 1.11
C ASN A 152 -0.53 2.53 1.38
N LEU A 153 -0.35 3.82 1.16
CA LEU A 153 -1.42 4.80 1.16
C LEU A 153 -2.21 4.66 -0.15
N GLY A 154 -3.49 4.36 -0.03
CA GLY A 154 -4.35 4.16 -1.19
C GLY A 154 -4.54 5.44 -2.02
N ALA A 155 -4.68 5.31 -3.33
CA ALA A 155 -4.85 6.46 -4.25
C ALA A 155 -6.07 7.34 -3.90
N GLY A 156 -7.04 6.84 -3.13
CA GLY A 156 -8.17 7.63 -2.63
C GLY A 156 -7.77 8.78 -1.70
N ALA A 157 -6.64 8.65 -0.99
CA ALA A 157 -6.10 9.70 -0.12
C ALA A 157 -5.63 10.93 -0.92
N LEU A 158 -5.25 10.75 -2.19
CA LEU A 158 -4.79 11.81 -3.08
C LEU A 158 -5.90 12.82 -3.45
N LYS A 159 -7.15 12.58 -3.07
CA LYS A 159 -8.23 13.58 -3.15
C LYS A 159 -7.95 14.79 -2.25
N ASP A 160 -7.23 14.56 -1.14
CA ASP A 160 -6.65 15.60 -0.31
C ASP A 160 -5.12 15.52 -0.41
N LEU A 161 -4.59 16.20 -1.42
CA LEU A 161 -3.15 16.17 -1.71
C LEU A 161 -2.34 16.83 -0.59
N ALA A 162 -2.87 17.87 0.06
CA ALA A 162 -2.21 18.56 1.16
C ALA A 162 -2.07 17.64 2.40
N ALA A 163 -3.13 16.92 2.78
CA ALA A 163 -3.06 15.92 3.84
C ALA A 163 -2.08 14.79 3.45
N THR A 164 -2.12 14.33 2.19
CA THR A 164 -1.23 13.28 1.71
C THR A 164 0.25 13.68 1.77
N THR A 165 0.61 14.90 1.34
CA THR A 165 1.99 15.40 1.42
C THR A 165 2.46 15.53 2.87
N THR A 166 1.57 15.90 3.78
CA THR A 166 1.85 15.91 5.22
C THR A 166 2.18 14.50 5.75
N LEU A 167 1.41 13.48 5.33
CA LEU A 167 1.69 12.08 5.69
C LEU A 167 3.03 11.61 5.11
N VAL A 168 3.32 11.97 3.86
CA VAL A 168 4.61 11.66 3.22
C VAL A 168 5.76 12.24 4.04
N GLY A 169 5.70 13.53 4.41
CA GLY A 169 6.73 14.17 5.22
C GLY A 169 6.91 13.53 6.60
N ARG A 170 5.80 13.05 7.21
CA ARG A 170 5.82 12.43 8.54
C ARG A 170 6.39 11.01 8.54
N PHE A 171 6.02 10.17 7.59
CA PHE A 171 6.35 8.75 7.59
C PHE A 171 7.50 8.36 6.65
N GLY A 172 7.85 9.24 5.73
CA GLY A 172 9.02 9.10 4.84
C GLY A 172 9.08 7.73 4.14
N ARG A 173 10.21 7.03 4.29
CA ARG A 173 10.47 5.73 3.64
C ARG A 173 9.53 4.58 4.05
N HIS A 174 8.74 4.76 5.10
CA HIS A 174 7.78 3.75 5.56
C HIS A 174 6.44 3.85 4.85
N LEU A 175 6.20 4.94 4.12
CA LEU A 175 4.97 5.18 3.38
C LEU A 175 5.22 5.12 1.88
N ASN A 176 4.53 4.21 1.20
CA ASN A 176 4.43 4.21 -0.25
C ASN A 176 3.12 4.89 -0.66
N VAL A 177 3.13 5.62 -1.76
CA VAL A 177 1.91 6.20 -2.34
C VAL A 177 1.47 5.37 -3.53
N CYS A 178 0.23 4.90 -3.51
CA CYS A 178 -0.34 4.16 -4.64
C CYS A 178 -0.81 5.13 -5.72
N LEU A 179 -0.39 4.86 -6.95
CA LEU A 179 -0.81 5.53 -8.17
C LEU A 179 -1.56 4.51 -9.03
N ASP A 180 -2.86 4.37 -8.78
CA ASP A 180 -3.74 3.54 -9.61
C ASP A 180 -4.19 4.39 -10.80
N VAL A 181 -3.66 4.14 -11.99
CA VAL A 181 -3.82 5.02 -13.15
C VAL A 181 -4.53 4.32 -14.32
N SER A 182 -5.18 5.12 -15.14
CA SER A 182 -5.63 4.71 -16.46
C SER A 182 -5.46 5.85 -17.46
N ALA A 183 -5.21 5.51 -18.72
CA ALA A 183 -5.26 6.45 -19.83
C ALA A 183 -6.59 6.33 -20.57
N ALA A 184 -6.94 7.35 -21.36
CA ALA A 184 -8.10 7.32 -22.25
C ALA A 184 -7.95 6.24 -23.34
N SER A 185 -6.72 5.95 -23.78
CA SER A 185 -6.37 4.86 -24.68
C SER A 185 -5.90 3.64 -23.87
N ALA A 186 -6.33 2.45 -24.25
CA ALA A 186 -5.83 1.20 -23.68
C ALA A 186 -4.38 0.86 -24.12
N ALA A 187 -3.86 1.53 -25.15
CA ALA A 187 -2.49 1.36 -25.61
C ALA A 187 -1.51 1.94 -24.58
N PRO A 188 -0.41 1.23 -24.28
CA PRO A 188 0.65 1.75 -23.42
C PRO A 188 1.22 3.07 -23.95
N SER A 189 1.46 4.03 -23.05
CA SER A 189 2.02 5.33 -23.40
C SER A 189 3.12 5.71 -22.41
N ALA A 190 4.16 6.38 -22.90
CA ALA A 190 5.18 7.03 -22.09
C ALA A 190 4.78 8.47 -21.71
N ASP A 191 3.72 9.00 -22.29
CA ASP A 191 3.19 10.33 -21.98
C ASP A 191 2.40 10.30 -20.67
N LEU A 192 2.98 10.82 -19.58
CA LEU A 192 2.36 10.85 -18.25
C LEU A 192 1.11 11.75 -18.22
N ALA A 193 1.02 12.76 -19.10
CA ALA A 193 -0.14 13.63 -19.20
C ALA A 193 -1.40 12.89 -19.70
N ALA A 194 -1.21 11.74 -20.37
CA ALA A 194 -2.31 10.90 -20.81
C ALA A 194 -3.00 10.13 -19.67
N TYR A 195 -2.40 10.11 -18.47
CA TYR A 195 -2.90 9.30 -17.37
C TYR A 195 -3.65 10.11 -16.32
N VAL A 196 -4.67 9.48 -15.76
CA VAL A 196 -5.49 9.98 -14.66
C VAL A 196 -5.40 9.00 -13.50
N VAL A 197 -5.24 9.54 -12.29
CA VAL A 197 -5.22 8.76 -11.04
C VAL A 197 -6.64 8.50 -10.59
N HIS A 198 -6.90 7.27 -10.12
CA HIS A 198 -8.20 6.82 -9.63
C HIS A 198 -8.08 6.21 -8.24
N PRO A 199 -9.10 6.33 -7.39
CA PRO A 199 -9.15 5.54 -6.16
C PRO A 199 -9.44 4.08 -6.48
N ARG A 200 -9.03 3.15 -5.62
CA ARG A 200 -9.57 1.80 -5.63
C ARG A 200 -11.00 1.81 -5.09
N GLY A 201 -11.84 0.92 -5.59
CA GLY A 201 -13.25 0.87 -5.24
C GLY A 201 -14.08 1.91 -5.96
N GLN A 202 -15.11 2.45 -5.27
CA GLN A 202 -16.05 3.41 -5.83
C GLN A 202 -15.51 4.84 -5.75
N GLY A 203 -15.82 5.65 -6.75
CA GLY A 203 -15.50 7.07 -6.79
C GLY A 203 -14.97 7.50 -8.17
N GLY A 204 -15.13 8.78 -8.47
CA GLY A 204 -14.59 9.41 -9.67
C GLY A 204 -13.07 9.53 -9.62
N PRO A 205 -12.44 9.95 -10.73
CA PRO A 205 -11.01 10.17 -10.80
C PRO A 205 -10.57 11.19 -9.76
N VAL A 206 -9.31 11.04 -9.30
CA VAL A 206 -8.66 11.99 -8.39
C VAL A 206 -8.18 13.21 -9.17
N GLY A 207 -7.50 12.98 -10.30
CA GLY A 207 -6.96 14.03 -11.15
C GLY A 207 -5.87 13.54 -12.09
N PRO A 208 -5.31 14.44 -12.92
CA PRO A 208 -4.19 14.12 -13.81
C PRO A 208 -2.96 13.65 -13.04
N LEU A 209 -2.22 12.68 -13.60
CA LEU A 209 -1.06 12.06 -12.94
C LEU A 209 0.09 13.06 -12.75
N GLU A 210 0.43 13.85 -13.76
CA GLU A 210 1.63 14.72 -13.71
C GLU A 210 1.62 15.72 -12.55
N PRO A 211 0.58 16.56 -12.34
CA PRO A 211 0.59 17.51 -11.22
C PRO A 211 0.57 16.82 -9.85
N ILE A 212 -0.08 15.65 -9.75
CA ILE A 212 -0.08 14.85 -8.52
C ILE A 212 1.34 14.33 -8.26
N LEU A 213 2.00 13.76 -9.26
CA LEU A 213 3.36 13.25 -9.15
C LEU A 213 4.35 14.36 -8.79
N ALA A 214 4.24 15.55 -9.41
CA ALA A 214 5.08 16.71 -9.11
C ALA A 214 4.96 17.12 -7.64
N ALA A 215 3.75 17.28 -7.12
CA ALA A 215 3.53 17.67 -5.72
C ALA A 215 4.03 16.59 -4.73
N LEU A 216 3.86 15.31 -5.05
CA LEU A 216 4.37 14.21 -4.23
C LEU A 216 5.90 14.13 -4.25
N ASN A 217 6.54 14.40 -5.39
CA ASN A 217 8.01 14.48 -5.51
C ASN A 217 8.56 15.64 -4.67
N GLU A 218 7.92 16.80 -4.72
CA GLU A 218 8.29 17.96 -3.90
C GLU A 218 8.17 17.66 -2.41
N ALA A 219 7.14 16.90 -2.01
CA ALA A 219 6.98 16.45 -0.63
C ALA A 219 8.00 15.38 -0.20
N GLY A 220 8.84 14.87 -1.10
CA GLY A 220 9.86 13.87 -0.79
C GLY A 220 9.33 12.45 -0.65
N THR A 221 8.35 12.06 -1.47
CA THR A 221 7.84 10.67 -1.48
C THR A 221 8.96 9.66 -1.66
N GLY A 222 9.04 8.69 -0.76
CA GLY A 222 10.09 7.67 -0.80
C GLY A 222 9.85 6.57 -1.83
N ALA A 223 8.59 6.19 -2.06
CA ALA A 223 8.23 5.15 -3.01
C ALA A 223 6.80 5.29 -3.56
N TYR A 224 6.63 4.86 -4.80
CA TYR A 224 5.34 4.73 -5.48
C TYR A 224 5.03 3.26 -5.79
N VAL A 225 3.79 2.86 -5.61
CA VAL A 225 3.23 1.62 -6.19
C VAL A 225 2.39 2.04 -7.38
N VAL A 226 2.82 1.69 -8.58
CA VAL A 226 2.20 2.12 -9.84
C VAL A 226 1.40 0.97 -10.42
N THR A 227 0.07 1.16 -10.52
CA THR A 227 -0.85 0.17 -11.07
C THR A 227 -1.54 0.72 -12.31
N ASP A 228 -1.30 0.11 -13.47
CA ASP A 228 -2.18 0.33 -14.62
C ASP A 228 -3.47 -0.48 -14.43
N ARG A 229 -4.58 0.23 -14.20
CA ARG A 229 -5.88 -0.37 -13.89
C ARG A 229 -6.46 -1.22 -15.03
N VAL A 230 -6.11 -0.90 -16.27
CA VAL A 230 -6.55 -1.67 -17.44
C VAL A 230 -5.86 -3.04 -17.48
N ARG A 231 -4.65 -3.12 -16.96
CA ARG A 231 -3.83 -4.32 -16.95
C ARG A 231 -3.93 -5.12 -15.65
N ASP A 232 -4.41 -4.48 -14.56
CA ASP A 232 -4.51 -5.15 -13.26
C ASP A 232 -5.43 -6.38 -13.34
N GLY A 233 -4.86 -7.56 -13.08
CA GLY A 233 -5.53 -8.85 -13.19
C GLY A 233 -5.81 -9.33 -14.62
N ALA A 234 -5.46 -8.56 -15.66
CA ALA A 234 -5.72 -8.93 -17.06
C ALA A 234 -4.71 -9.94 -17.65
N LEU A 235 -3.54 -10.14 -17.00
CA LEU A 235 -2.46 -11.01 -17.49
C LEU A 235 -2.02 -10.64 -18.92
N SER A 236 -1.91 -9.35 -19.21
CA SER A 236 -1.62 -8.78 -20.54
C SER A 236 -0.24 -8.14 -20.66
N GLY A 237 0.64 -8.42 -19.70
CA GLY A 237 1.96 -7.80 -19.55
C GLY A 237 1.90 -6.46 -18.81
N PRO A 238 3.00 -6.03 -18.16
CA PRO A 238 3.11 -4.73 -17.50
C PRO A 238 3.14 -3.57 -18.50
N ASN A 239 2.80 -2.36 -18.05
CA ASN A 239 2.90 -1.15 -18.87
C ASN A 239 4.33 -0.58 -18.78
N LEU A 240 5.27 -1.16 -19.54
CA LEU A 240 6.67 -0.75 -19.53
C LEU A 240 6.87 0.73 -19.90
N PRO A 241 6.19 1.31 -20.95
CA PRO A 241 6.32 2.72 -21.27
C PRO A 241 5.93 3.64 -20.11
N LEU A 242 4.82 3.38 -19.42
CA LEU A 242 4.41 4.13 -18.23
C LEU A 242 5.45 4.02 -17.10
N LEU A 243 5.89 2.81 -16.80
CA LEU A 243 6.86 2.56 -15.72
C LEU A 243 8.21 3.25 -16.00
N GLY A 244 8.69 3.21 -17.24
CA GLY A 244 9.91 3.91 -17.65
C GLY A 244 9.79 5.42 -17.54
N ALA A 245 8.71 6.00 -18.09
CA ALA A 245 8.46 7.44 -18.01
C ALA A 245 8.32 7.93 -16.56
N LEU A 246 7.57 7.21 -15.74
CA LEU A 246 7.39 7.57 -14.33
C LEU A 246 8.70 7.42 -13.55
N SER A 247 9.47 6.35 -13.78
CA SER A 247 10.79 6.18 -13.15
C SER A 247 11.77 7.28 -13.55
N GLY A 248 11.70 7.78 -14.79
CA GLY A 248 12.49 8.92 -15.23
C GLY A 248 12.04 10.27 -14.65
N ALA A 249 10.79 10.37 -14.20
CA ALA A 249 10.20 11.59 -13.66
C ALA A 249 10.33 11.73 -12.13
N THR A 250 10.92 10.75 -11.44
CA THR A 250 11.08 10.78 -9.99
C THR A 250 12.40 10.14 -9.54
N SER A 251 12.91 10.59 -8.39
CA SER A 251 13.99 9.89 -7.67
C SER A 251 13.47 8.87 -6.66
N ALA A 252 12.15 8.85 -6.40
CA ALA A 252 11.53 7.89 -5.51
C ALA A 252 11.62 6.46 -6.07
N GLN A 253 11.58 5.47 -5.20
CA GLN A 253 11.47 4.07 -5.61
C GLN A 253 10.15 3.82 -6.34
N VAL A 254 10.19 3.00 -7.38
CA VAL A 254 9.01 2.60 -8.15
C VAL A 254 8.81 1.10 -8.01
N ILE A 255 7.60 0.70 -7.66
CA ILE A 255 7.17 -0.69 -7.56
C ILE A 255 6.07 -0.88 -8.61
N ALA A 256 6.31 -1.72 -9.59
CA ALA A 256 5.34 -2.06 -10.61
C ALA A 256 4.21 -2.92 -10.03
N SER A 257 2.98 -2.69 -10.48
CA SER A 257 1.81 -3.49 -10.12
C SER A 257 0.86 -3.66 -11.30
N GLY A 258 0.30 -4.85 -11.43
CA GLY A 258 -0.66 -5.19 -12.48
C GLY A 258 -0.05 -5.65 -13.80
N GLY A 259 -0.77 -6.52 -14.48
CA GLY A 259 -0.48 -6.99 -15.83
C GLY A 259 0.44 -8.18 -15.96
N VAL A 260 1.41 -8.35 -15.08
CA VAL A 260 2.42 -9.43 -15.19
C VAL A 260 1.75 -10.80 -15.39
N SER A 261 2.19 -11.52 -16.41
CA SER A 261 1.57 -12.77 -16.85
C SER A 261 2.56 -13.95 -16.95
N CYS A 262 3.84 -13.70 -17.19
CA CYS A 262 4.84 -14.74 -17.41
C CYS A 262 6.24 -14.30 -16.96
N ALA A 263 7.20 -15.25 -16.98
CA ALA A 263 8.60 -14.96 -16.66
C ALA A 263 9.24 -13.96 -17.63
N GLY A 264 8.80 -13.91 -18.88
CA GLY A 264 9.24 -12.93 -19.87
C GLY A 264 8.92 -11.49 -19.48
N ASP A 265 7.77 -11.26 -18.80
CA ASP A 265 7.41 -9.94 -18.30
C ASP A 265 8.34 -9.49 -17.15
N ILE A 266 8.78 -10.45 -16.32
CA ILE A 266 9.75 -10.18 -15.25
C ILE A 266 11.10 -9.81 -15.86
N ALA A 267 11.57 -10.54 -16.89
CA ALA A 267 12.80 -10.22 -17.61
C ALA A 267 12.74 -8.82 -18.24
N ALA A 268 11.62 -8.46 -18.88
CA ALA A 268 11.43 -7.12 -19.44
C ALA A 268 11.43 -6.00 -18.37
N LEU A 269 10.89 -6.26 -17.18
CA LEU A 269 10.98 -5.34 -16.04
C LEU A 269 12.41 -5.24 -15.50
N GLN A 270 13.18 -6.33 -15.48
CA GLN A 270 14.60 -6.32 -15.11
C GLN A 270 15.44 -5.52 -16.10
N ASP A 271 15.19 -5.68 -17.41
CA ASP A 271 15.85 -4.89 -18.44
C ASP A 271 15.53 -3.40 -18.31
N LEU A 272 14.27 -3.08 -18.01
CA LEU A 272 13.87 -1.69 -17.74
C LEU A 272 14.56 -1.14 -16.48
N ALA A 273 14.65 -1.93 -15.42
CA ALA A 273 15.32 -1.55 -14.17
C ALA A 273 16.83 -1.31 -14.34
N ALA A 274 17.47 -1.95 -15.32
CA ALA A 274 18.88 -1.70 -15.64
C ALA A 274 19.12 -0.24 -16.09
N SER A 275 18.16 0.37 -16.78
CA SER A 275 18.21 1.79 -17.19
C SER A 275 17.51 2.73 -16.21
N HIS A 276 16.68 2.21 -15.30
CA HIS A 276 15.93 2.96 -14.28
C HIS A 276 16.12 2.31 -12.90
N PRO A 277 17.26 2.54 -12.21
CA PRO A 277 17.61 1.80 -10.97
C PRO A 277 16.62 2.00 -9.82
N ASN A 278 15.78 3.03 -9.88
CA ASN A 278 14.70 3.27 -8.94
C ASN A 278 13.45 2.40 -9.20
N LEU A 279 13.33 1.74 -10.36
CA LEU A 279 12.37 0.65 -10.55
C LEU A 279 12.87 -0.59 -9.81
N CYS A 280 12.42 -0.76 -8.57
CA CYS A 280 13.07 -1.64 -7.60
C CYS A 280 12.25 -2.87 -7.22
N GLY A 281 11.01 -2.99 -7.69
CA GLY A 281 10.17 -4.11 -7.33
C GLY A 281 8.96 -4.30 -8.23
N VAL A 282 8.36 -5.48 -8.13
CA VAL A 282 7.10 -5.80 -8.81
C VAL A 282 6.19 -6.62 -7.91
N ILE A 283 4.93 -6.23 -7.83
CA ILE A 283 3.88 -6.96 -7.11
C ILE A 283 3.32 -8.04 -8.05
N LEU A 284 3.33 -9.27 -7.58
CA LEU A 284 2.86 -10.45 -8.31
C LEU A 284 1.63 -11.03 -7.63
N GLY A 285 0.49 -10.97 -8.29
CA GLY A 285 -0.77 -11.52 -7.80
C GLY A 285 -1.22 -12.73 -8.63
N LYS A 286 -2.22 -12.52 -9.48
CA LYS A 286 -2.94 -13.55 -10.23
C LYS A 286 -2.04 -14.56 -10.95
N ALA A 287 -0.94 -14.12 -11.58
CA ALA A 287 -0.04 -15.00 -12.30
C ALA A 287 0.62 -16.10 -11.44
N LEU A 288 0.85 -15.80 -10.13
CA LEU A 288 1.35 -16.78 -9.18
C LEU A 288 0.28 -17.82 -8.82
N TYR A 289 -0.95 -17.37 -8.57
CA TYR A 289 -2.05 -18.25 -8.17
C TYR A 289 -2.57 -19.12 -9.31
N THR A 290 -2.45 -18.65 -10.56
CA THR A 290 -2.81 -19.41 -11.77
C THR A 290 -1.70 -20.35 -12.26
N GLY A 291 -0.52 -20.31 -11.60
CA GLY A 291 0.63 -21.15 -11.97
C GLY A 291 1.35 -20.73 -13.27
N GLN A 292 1.05 -19.53 -13.78
CA GLN A 292 1.74 -18.98 -14.96
C GLN A 292 3.18 -18.53 -14.62
N ILE A 293 3.42 -18.24 -13.34
CA ILE A 293 4.75 -17.92 -12.82
C ILE A 293 5.06 -18.86 -11.66
N ASP A 294 6.20 -19.53 -11.75
CA ASP A 294 6.81 -20.28 -10.64
C ASP A 294 7.79 -19.35 -9.90
N LEU A 295 7.34 -18.81 -8.76
CA LEU A 295 8.16 -17.90 -7.96
C LEU A 295 9.47 -18.56 -7.50
N LYS A 296 9.42 -19.85 -7.13
CA LYS A 296 10.59 -20.60 -6.66
C LYS A 296 11.65 -20.74 -7.76
N ALA A 297 11.22 -20.91 -9.01
CA ALA A 297 12.14 -20.97 -10.15
C ALA A 297 12.79 -19.60 -10.42
N LEU A 298 12.05 -18.50 -10.23
CA LEU A 298 12.57 -17.13 -10.44
C LEU A 298 13.51 -16.65 -9.33
N LEU A 299 13.36 -17.15 -8.10
CA LEU A 299 14.18 -16.77 -6.94
C LEU A 299 15.36 -17.71 -6.69
N ARG A 300 15.50 -18.78 -7.45
CA ARG A 300 16.71 -19.62 -7.39
C ARG A 300 17.89 -18.87 -8.01
N PRO A 301 19.06 -18.85 -7.29
CA PRO A 301 20.29 -18.27 -7.81
C PRO A 301 20.83 -19.04 -9.04
#